data_0a0ff4209e5d26d5712e8697e7633727
#
_entry.id   0a0ff4209e5d26d5712e8697e7633727
#
_cell.length_a   1.000
_cell.length_b   1.000
_cell.length_c   1.000
_cell.angle_alpha   90.00
_cell.angle_beta   90.00
_cell.angle_gamma   90.00
#
_symmetry.space_group_name_H-M   'P 1'
#
loop_
_entity.id
_entity.type
_entity.pdbx_description
1 polymer ?
#
loop_
_entity_poly.entity_id
_entity_poly.type
_entity_poly.pdbx_seq_one_letter_code
_entity_poly.pdbx_strand_id
1 'polypeptide(L)'
;DGVEYWVELKVVNSGKKIGLRPEQVGWLIKRSLHGGRCFILVRTPDAQIYLYNGADAREVADEGLRLEPKLAIKKPYDWELLKKSFTTVVK
;
A
#
# COMPACT_ATOMS: atom_id res chain seq x y z
N ASP A 1 15.20 -13.49 6.67
CA ASP A 1 15.38 -14.17 7.90
C ASP A 1 14.10 -14.18 8.75
N GLY A 2 13.05 -14.74 8.25
CA GLY A 2 11.82 -14.94 8.99
C GLY A 2 10.86 -13.79 9.00
N VAL A 3 11.16 -12.70 8.32
CA VAL A 3 10.24 -11.57 8.21
C VAL A 3 9.47 -11.73 6.92
N GLU A 4 8.15 -11.83 7.05
CA GLU A 4 7.28 -11.96 5.89
C GLU A 4 6.57 -10.65 5.62
N TYR A 5 6.49 -10.30 4.36
CA TYR A 5 5.74 -9.16 3.90
C TYR A 5 4.61 -9.63 3.00
N TRP A 6 3.49 -8.97 3.08
CA TRP A 6 2.44 -9.16 2.10
C TRP A 6 2.21 -7.84 1.40
N VAL A 7 2.27 -7.85 0.08
CA VAL A 7 2.10 -6.62 -0.71
C VAL A 7 0.97 -6.85 -1.70
N GLU A 8 -0.08 -6.05 -1.59
CA GLU A 8 -1.16 -6.05 -2.57
C GLU A 8 -0.84 -5.01 -3.62
N LEU A 9 -0.77 -5.44 -4.88
CA LEU A 9 -0.41 -4.56 -5.99
C LEU A 9 -1.67 -4.11 -6.71
N LYS A 10 -1.83 -2.80 -6.87
CA LYS A 10 -2.97 -2.21 -7.56
C LYS A 10 -2.49 -1.20 -8.58
N VAL A 11 -3.25 -1.08 -9.66
CA VAL A 11 -2.97 -0.09 -10.72
C VAL A 11 -4.21 0.76 -10.90
N VAL A 12 -4.01 2.08 -10.89
CA VAL A 12 -5.08 3.04 -11.20
C VAL A 12 -4.73 3.69 -12.52
N ASN A 13 -5.52 3.41 -13.54
CA ASN A 13 -5.27 3.94 -14.90
C ASN A 13 -5.86 5.33 -15.08
N SER A 14 -6.95 5.64 -14.39
CA SER A 14 -7.57 6.96 -14.44
C SER A 14 -8.36 7.18 -13.15
N GLY A 15 -8.56 8.45 -12.80
CA GLY A 15 -9.31 8.80 -11.61
C GLY A 15 -8.54 8.56 -10.34
N LYS A 16 -9.26 8.43 -9.23
CA LYS A 16 -8.66 8.31 -7.91
C LYS A 16 -9.00 7.02 -7.18
N LYS A 17 -9.99 6.28 -7.66
CA LYS A 17 -10.46 5.10 -6.95
C LYS A 17 -9.44 3.96 -7.03
N ILE A 18 -9.16 3.37 -5.88
CA ILE A 18 -8.32 2.17 -5.81
C ILE A 18 -9.25 0.98 -5.60
N GLY A 19 -9.20 0.02 -6.51
CA GLY A 19 -10.16 -1.06 -6.55
C GLY A 19 -9.87 -2.18 -5.56
N LEU A 20 -10.12 -1.93 -4.27
CA LEU A 20 -10.01 -2.96 -3.25
C LEU A 20 -11.38 -3.55 -2.98
N ARG A 21 -11.48 -4.86 -3.07
CA ARG A 21 -12.74 -5.55 -2.76
C ARG A 21 -12.89 -5.68 -1.24
N PRO A 22 -14.14 -5.76 -0.74
CA PRO A 22 -14.35 -5.84 0.71
C PRO A 22 -13.59 -6.97 1.38
N GLU A 23 -13.49 -8.13 0.74
CA GLU A 23 -12.77 -9.25 1.33
C GLU A 23 -11.27 -8.98 1.38
N GLN A 24 -10.73 -8.23 0.43
CA GLN A 24 -9.32 -7.83 0.47
C GLN A 24 -9.08 -6.86 1.62
N VAL A 25 -9.98 -5.90 1.80
CA VAL A 25 -9.89 -4.93 2.90
C VAL A 25 -9.89 -5.67 4.24
N GLY A 26 -10.85 -6.57 4.42
CA GLY A 26 -10.96 -7.32 5.67
C GLY A 26 -9.73 -8.16 5.94
N TRP A 27 -9.21 -8.83 4.91
CA TRP A 27 -8.05 -9.67 5.05
C TRP A 27 -6.80 -8.86 5.45
N LEU A 28 -6.60 -7.71 4.80
CA LEU A 28 -5.43 -6.87 5.08
C LEU A 28 -5.46 -6.33 6.50
N ILE A 29 -6.64 -5.88 6.95
CA ILE A 29 -6.77 -5.35 8.31
C ILE A 29 -6.55 -6.46 9.33
N LYS A 30 -7.16 -7.61 9.12
CA LYS A 30 -7.03 -8.73 10.04
C LYS A 30 -5.56 -9.18 10.15
N ARG A 31 -4.90 -9.28 9.01
CA ARG A 31 -3.51 -9.70 8.99
C ARG A 31 -2.62 -8.71 9.73
N SER A 32 -2.88 -7.41 9.56
CA SER A 32 -2.13 -6.37 10.22
C SER A 32 -2.31 -6.42 11.74
N LEU A 33 -3.54 -6.70 12.19
CA LEU A 33 -3.83 -6.80 13.62
C LEU A 33 -3.12 -7.97 14.27
N HIS A 34 -2.81 -9.01 13.51
CA HIS A 34 -2.12 -10.18 14.03
C HIS A 34 -0.61 -10.12 13.82
N GLY A 35 -0.06 -8.91 13.67
CA GLY A 35 1.37 -8.72 13.58
C GLY A 35 1.98 -8.92 12.22
N GLY A 36 1.16 -9.15 11.20
CA GLY A 36 1.63 -9.27 9.83
C GLY A 36 2.05 -7.93 9.27
N ARG A 37 3.03 -7.96 8.35
CA ARG A 37 3.47 -6.75 7.65
C ARG A 37 2.79 -6.69 6.30
N CYS A 38 1.72 -5.91 6.22
CA CYS A 38 0.92 -5.82 5.02
C CYS A 38 0.98 -4.42 4.44
N PHE A 39 1.13 -4.35 3.13
CA PHE A 39 1.25 -3.08 2.42
C PHE A 39 0.40 -3.11 1.16
N ILE A 40 0.01 -1.93 0.72
CA ILE A 40 -0.70 -1.75 -0.55
C ILE A 40 0.16 -0.84 -1.41
N LEU A 41 0.62 -1.35 -2.55
CA LEU A 41 1.37 -0.57 -3.52
C LEU A 41 0.47 -0.23 -4.69
N VAL A 42 0.37 1.06 -5.00
CA VAL A 42 -0.52 1.53 -6.05
C VAL A 42 0.29 2.30 -7.08
N ARG A 43 0.16 1.89 -8.34
CA ARG A 43 0.70 2.69 -9.44
C ARG A 43 -0.37 3.68 -9.86
N THR A 44 -0.02 4.97 -9.81
CA THR A 44 -0.97 6.03 -10.13
C THR A 44 -1.03 6.29 -11.64
N PRO A 45 -2.06 7.03 -12.13
CA PRO A 45 -2.15 7.34 -13.55
C PRO A 45 -0.95 8.10 -14.10
N ASP A 46 -0.29 8.91 -13.26
CA ASP A 46 0.91 9.65 -13.69
C ASP A 46 2.20 8.91 -13.35
N ALA A 47 2.12 7.59 -13.21
CA ALA A 47 3.27 6.70 -13.07
C ALA A 47 4.08 6.91 -11.79
N GLN A 48 3.43 7.36 -10.72
CA GLN A 48 4.03 7.33 -9.39
C GLN A 48 3.68 6.02 -8.70
N ILE A 49 4.46 5.68 -7.68
CA ILE A 49 4.17 4.52 -6.83
C ILE A 49 3.82 5.06 -5.45
N TYR A 50 2.60 4.75 -4.99
CA TYR A 50 2.15 5.12 -3.65
C TYR A 50 2.17 3.90 -2.76
N LEU A 51 2.69 4.06 -1.55
CA LEU A 51 2.73 3.01 -0.55
C LEU A 51 1.77 3.34 0.58
N TYR A 52 0.89 2.41 0.90
CA TYR A 52 -0.02 2.51 2.04
C TYR A 52 0.17 1.31 2.95
N ASN A 53 -0.12 1.48 4.24
CA ASN A 53 -0.15 0.35 5.16
C ASN A 53 -1.41 -0.49 4.94
N GLY A 54 -1.28 -1.80 5.07
CA GLY A 54 -2.43 -2.69 4.97
C GLY A 54 -3.48 -2.43 6.05
N ALA A 55 -3.06 -1.94 7.21
CA ALA A 55 -4.00 -1.60 8.29
C ALA A 55 -4.96 -0.47 7.88
N ASP A 56 -4.58 0.34 6.91
CA ASP A 56 -5.40 1.46 6.43
C ASP A 56 -6.24 1.08 5.22
N ALA A 57 -6.42 -0.21 4.96
CA ALA A 57 -7.08 -0.68 3.74
C ALA A 57 -8.49 -0.11 3.57
N ARG A 58 -9.23 0.10 4.68
CA ARG A 58 -10.58 0.67 4.58
C ARG A 58 -10.53 2.09 4.06
N GLU A 59 -9.63 2.91 4.61
CA GLU A 59 -9.46 4.29 4.16
C GLU A 59 -8.98 4.34 2.71
N VAL A 60 -8.08 3.42 2.35
CA VAL A 60 -7.60 3.33 0.97
C VAL A 60 -8.76 3.02 0.03
N ALA A 61 -9.63 2.08 0.42
CA ALA A 61 -10.78 1.72 -0.40
C ALA A 61 -11.77 2.88 -0.53
N ASP A 62 -11.98 3.63 0.56
CA ASP A 62 -12.96 4.71 0.59
C ASP A 62 -12.45 5.96 -0.12
N GLU A 63 -11.20 6.33 0.11
CA GLU A 63 -10.67 7.61 -0.37
C GLU A 63 -9.80 7.49 -1.62
N GLY A 64 -9.26 6.29 -1.86
CA GLY A 64 -8.41 6.06 -3.00
C GLY A 64 -7.17 6.94 -2.96
N LEU A 65 -6.80 7.49 -4.11
CA LEU A 65 -5.60 8.31 -4.21
C LEU A 65 -5.69 9.65 -3.50
N ARG A 66 -6.86 10.00 -2.98
CA ARG A 66 -7.01 11.21 -2.15
C ARG A 66 -6.37 11.03 -0.78
N LEU A 67 -6.27 9.78 -0.33
CA LEU A 67 -5.60 9.51 0.94
C LEU A 67 -4.10 9.70 0.76
N GLU A 68 -3.49 10.43 1.68
CA GLU A 68 -2.06 10.67 1.61
C GLU A 68 -1.30 9.37 1.80
N PRO A 69 -0.43 8.99 0.85
CA PRO A 69 0.33 7.76 1.00
C PRO A 69 1.44 7.93 2.05
N LYS A 70 1.85 6.79 2.62
CA LYS A 70 2.99 6.78 3.51
C LYS A 70 4.26 7.18 2.78
N LEU A 71 4.35 6.80 1.51
CA LEU A 71 5.48 7.12 0.66
C LEU A 71 5.00 7.25 -0.76
N ALA A 72 5.49 8.26 -1.47
CA ALA A 72 5.22 8.44 -2.89
C ALA A 72 6.55 8.47 -3.63
N ILE A 73 6.68 7.62 -4.63
CA ILE A 73 7.93 7.50 -5.39
C ILE A 73 7.64 7.86 -6.85
N LYS A 74 8.40 8.82 -7.35
CA LYS A 74 8.34 9.24 -8.75
C LYS A 74 9.49 8.63 -9.53
N LYS A 75 9.36 8.65 -10.85
CA LYS A 75 10.48 8.23 -11.71
C LYS A 75 11.63 9.21 -11.60
N PRO A 76 12.89 8.74 -11.61
CA PRO A 76 13.30 7.34 -11.56
C PRO A 76 13.00 6.76 -10.18
N TYR A 77 12.53 5.52 -10.14
CA TYR A 77 12.10 4.90 -8.88
C TYR A 77 13.30 4.59 -7.99
N ASP A 78 13.19 4.99 -6.73
CA ASP A 78 14.19 4.68 -5.72
C ASP A 78 13.75 3.44 -4.96
N TRP A 79 14.17 2.28 -5.45
CA TRP A 79 13.78 1.01 -4.87
C TRP A 79 14.40 0.79 -3.48
N GLU A 80 15.54 1.41 -3.21
CA GLU A 80 16.14 1.32 -1.87
C GLU A 80 15.29 2.01 -0.82
N LEU A 81 14.74 3.16 -1.18
CA LEU A 81 13.85 3.89 -0.29
C LEU A 81 12.59 3.06 0.01
N LEU A 82 12.06 2.39 -1.00
CA LEU A 82 10.89 1.53 -0.83
C LEU A 82 11.19 0.37 0.09
N LYS A 83 12.34 -0.29 -0.10
CA LYS A 83 12.74 -1.40 0.77
C LYS A 83 12.89 -0.96 2.20
N LYS A 84 13.48 0.19 2.44
CA LYS A 84 13.60 0.76 3.78
C LYS A 84 12.25 0.95 4.43
N SER A 85 11.27 1.42 3.66
CA SER A 85 9.93 1.65 4.20
C SER A 85 9.30 0.36 4.68
N PHE A 86 9.55 -0.76 4.02
CA PHE A 86 9.01 -2.05 4.45
C PHE A 86 9.56 -2.48 5.80
N THR A 87 10.78 -2.08 6.12
CA THR A 87 11.41 -2.50 7.37
C THR A 87 11.17 -1.54 8.52
N THR A 88 10.91 -0.26 8.24
CA THR A 88 10.77 0.75 9.29
C THR A 88 9.33 1.01 9.70
N VAL A 89 8.36 0.54 8.95
CA VAL A 89 6.97 0.90 9.13
C VAL A 89 6.31 0.17 10.27
N VAL A 90 6.84 -0.96 10.66
CA VAL A 90 6.16 -1.86 11.58
C VAL A 90 6.80 -1.77 12.94
N LYS A 91 6.33 -0.88 13.71
CA LYS A 91 6.79 -0.76 15.08
C LYS A 91 5.63 -0.54 16.00
#